data_ccff4d0ccdf22a9dcae760fb1b444e59
#
_entry.id   ccff4d0ccdf22a9dcae760fb1b444e59
#
_cell.length_a   1.000
_cell.length_b   1.000
_cell.length_c   1.000
_cell.angle_alpha   90.00
_cell.angle_beta   90.00
_cell.angle_gamma   90.00
#
_symmetry.space_group_name_H-M   'P 1'
#
loop_
_entity.id
_entity.type
_entity.pdbx_description
1 polymer ?
#
loop_
_entity_poly.entity_id
_entity_poly.type
_entity_poly.pdbx_seq_one_letter_code
_entity_poly.pdbx_strand_id
1 'polypeptide(L)'
;MKIIIDNKIPYIKEAVQRIADEVVYAPGKDFTPELVRDADALIVRTRTHCNRDLLEGSRVKFIATATIGFDHIDMEYCKQAGIEWTNAPGCNSASVAQYIQSSLLVWKSVRNKRLNELTIGIIGVGNVGSKVAKVAQDFGMRVLLNDLPREKKEGAERFSSLEKIAEECDIITFHVPLYKEGKYKTFHLADEVFFQSLKRKPVIINTSRGEVIQTDALLKALNSRMISDAIIDVWEHEPEINRDLLEKTFIGTPHIAGYSADGKANATRMSLDAICKFFQIKGDYEINAPAPVSPIIHAKNHEEAVLQMYNPTEDSNRLKNQPELFETLRGDYPLRREEKAYIIKY
;
A
#
# COMPACT_ATOMS: atom_id res chain seq x y z
N MET A 1 -29.79 2.39 13.29
CA MET A 1 -28.30 2.52 13.39
C MET A 1 -27.85 3.80 12.70
N LYS A 2 -27.10 4.63 13.42
CA LYS A 2 -26.49 5.86 12.88
C LYS A 2 -25.02 5.64 12.60
N ILE A 3 -24.57 5.96 11.37
CA ILE A 3 -23.18 5.82 10.95
C ILE A 3 -22.63 7.19 10.53
N ILE A 4 -21.43 7.54 11.00
CA ILE A 4 -20.68 8.71 10.55
C ILE A 4 -19.52 8.26 9.67
N ILE A 5 -19.38 8.91 8.53
CA ILE A 5 -18.50 8.45 7.43
C ILE A 5 -17.61 9.59 6.96
N ASP A 6 -16.31 9.32 6.82
CA ASP A 6 -15.39 10.21 6.11
C ASP A 6 -15.88 10.39 4.66
N ASN A 7 -16.18 11.62 4.27
CA ASN A 7 -16.77 11.98 2.98
C ASN A 7 -15.86 11.68 1.77
N LYS A 8 -14.60 11.31 2.01
CA LYS A 8 -13.64 10.90 0.98
C LYS A 8 -13.61 9.38 0.75
N ILE A 9 -14.47 8.60 1.44
CA ILE A 9 -14.60 7.16 1.18
C ILE A 9 -15.42 6.98 -0.10
N PRO A 10 -14.83 6.41 -1.15
CA PRO A 10 -15.50 6.31 -2.45
C PRO A 10 -16.52 5.18 -2.49
N TYR A 11 -17.50 5.28 -3.38
CA TYR A 11 -18.47 4.23 -3.74
C TYR A 11 -19.39 3.75 -2.61
N ILE A 12 -19.46 4.49 -1.47
CA ILE A 12 -20.16 4.04 -0.26
C ILE A 12 -21.63 4.50 -0.20
N LYS A 13 -21.98 5.59 -0.89
CA LYS A 13 -23.24 6.33 -0.64
C LYS A 13 -24.51 5.49 -0.79
N GLU A 14 -24.63 4.76 -1.89
CA GLU A 14 -25.81 3.94 -2.14
C GLU A 14 -25.84 2.69 -1.26
N ALA A 15 -24.68 2.10 -1.02
CA ALA A 15 -24.55 0.87 -0.26
C ALA A 15 -24.86 1.08 1.23
N VAL A 16 -24.36 2.15 1.84
CA VAL A 16 -24.57 2.39 3.28
C VAL A 16 -26.03 2.73 3.62
N GLN A 17 -26.77 3.35 2.69
CA GLN A 17 -28.20 3.64 2.87
C GLN A 17 -29.06 2.38 2.99
N ARG A 18 -28.55 1.22 2.55
CA ARG A 18 -29.25 -0.06 2.67
C ARG A 18 -29.06 -0.73 4.03
N ILE A 19 -28.12 -0.24 4.84
CA ILE A 19 -27.77 -0.86 6.13
C ILE A 19 -27.90 0.07 7.34
N ALA A 20 -28.09 1.38 7.11
CA ALA A 20 -28.18 2.38 8.17
C ALA A 20 -29.45 3.22 8.06
N ASP A 21 -30.04 3.58 9.21
CA ASP A 21 -31.22 4.44 9.28
C ASP A 21 -30.84 5.92 9.12
N GLU A 22 -29.66 6.29 9.62
CA GLU A 22 -29.11 7.65 9.57
C GLU A 22 -27.63 7.61 9.16
N VAL A 23 -27.27 8.40 8.16
CA VAL A 23 -25.90 8.50 7.66
C VAL A 23 -25.47 9.96 7.62
N VAL A 24 -24.36 10.27 8.29
CA VAL A 24 -23.74 11.60 8.29
C VAL A 24 -22.37 11.54 7.64
N TYR A 25 -22.12 12.45 6.70
CA TYR A 25 -20.82 12.58 6.02
C TYR A 25 -20.10 13.83 6.51
N ALA A 26 -18.84 13.68 6.91
CA ALA A 26 -17.96 14.78 7.30
C ALA A 26 -16.53 14.56 6.76
N PRO A 27 -15.77 15.64 6.53
CA PRO A 27 -14.33 15.50 6.29
C PRO A 27 -13.65 14.83 7.49
N GLY A 28 -12.71 13.91 7.25
CA GLY A 28 -12.08 13.16 8.34
C GLY A 28 -11.40 14.01 9.42
N LYS A 29 -10.94 15.23 9.07
CA LYS A 29 -10.39 16.21 10.02
C LYS A 29 -11.43 16.92 10.90
N ASP A 30 -12.70 16.87 10.50
CA ASP A 30 -13.81 17.59 11.14
C ASP A 30 -14.66 16.65 12.02
N PHE A 31 -14.16 15.45 12.33
CA PHE A 31 -14.79 14.58 13.32
C PHE A 31 -14.54 15.17 14.72
N THR A 32 -15.60 15.50 15.40
CA THR A 32 -15.57 16.07 16.77
C THR A 32 -16.33 15.18 17.76
N PRO A 33 -16.09 15.30 19.08
CA PRO A 33 -16.86 14.56 20.09
C PRO A 33 -18.38 14.77 19.99
N GLU A 34 -18.82 15.98 19.66
CA GLU A 34 -20.25 16.29 19.48
C GLU A 34 -20.82 15.54 18.27
N LEU A 35 -20.07 15.49 17.15
CA LEU A 35 -20.50 14.80 15.94
C LEU A 35 -20.65 13.29 16.17
N VAL A 36 -19.74 12.66 16.90
CA VAL A 36 -19.73 11.20 17.09
C VAL A 36 -20.53 10.73 18.28
N ARG A 37 -21.04 11.65 19.12
CA ARG A 37 -21.67 11.34 20.42
C ARG A 37 -22.77 10.29 20.35
N ASP A 38 -23.65 10.37 19.38
CA ASP A 38 -24.83 9.51 19.23
C ASP A 38 -24.71 8.53 18.06
N ALA A 39 -23.52 8.38 17.49
CA ALA A 39 -23.24 7.42 16.45
C ALA A 39 -23.09 6.00 17.00
N ASP A 40 -23.58 5.01 16.29
CA ASP A 40 -23.39 3.60 16.59
C ASP A 40 -22.08 3.06 15.98
N ALA A 41 -21.71 3.56 14.79
CA ALA A 41 -20.47 3.19 14.09
C ALA A 41 -19.81 4.36 13.37
N LEU A 42 -18.50 4.25 13.16
CA LEU A 42 -17.72 5.17 12.34
C LEU A 42 -17.07 4.43 11.17
N ILE A 43 -17.05 5.06 9.99
CA ILE A 43 -16.21 4.62 8.87
C ILE A 43 -15.24 5.75 8.57
N VAL A 44 -13.97 5.50 8.85
CA VAL A 44 -12.94 6.54 8.87
C VAL A 44 -11.80 6.25 7.88
N ARG A 45 -10.92 7.22 7.73
CA ARG A 45 -9.62 7.13 7.07
C ARG A 45 -8.55 7.77 7.95
N THR A 46 -7.32 7.81 7.45
CA THR A 46 -6.12 8.25 8.20
C THR A 46 -6.16 9.65 8.81
N ARG A 47 -7.08 10.53 8.39
CA ARG A 47 -7.20 11.90 8.92
C ARG A 47 -8.09 12.01 10.17
N THR A 48 -8.77 10.94 10.57
CA THR A 48 -9.59 10.88 11.78
C THR A 48 -8.82 10.12 12.85
N HIS A 49 -8.38 10.81 13.89
CA HIS A 49 -7.71 10.18 15.03
C HIS A 49 -8.76 9.65 16.00
N CYS A 50 -8.96 8.33 16.00
CA CYS A 50 -9.90 7.64 16.89
C CYS A 50 -9.21 7.34 18.23
N ASN A 51 -9.18 8.32 19.10
CA ASN A 51 -8.56 8.30 20.42
C ASN A 51 -9.59 8.66 21.52
N ARG A 52 -9.12 8.74 22.77
CA ARG A 52 -9.95 9.14 23.91
C ARG A 52 -10.65 10.47 23.68
N ASP A 53 -9.91 11.48 23.19
CA ASP A 53 -10.46 12.83 23.02
C ASP A 53 -11.67 12.86 22.08
N LEU A 54 -11.67 12.04 21.03
CA LEU A 54 -12.79 11.92 20.10
C LEU A 54 -13.94 11.05 20.63
N LEU A 55 -13.62 9.95 21.31
CA LEU A 55 -14.57 8.86 21.52
C LEU A 55 -15.17 8.84 22.92
N GLU A 56 -14.58 9.56 23.92
CA GLU A 56 -15.08 9.52 25.30
C GLU A 56 -16.50 10.07 25.41
N GLY A 57 -17.36 9.29 26.06
CA GLY A 57 -18.78 9.63 26.19
C GLY A 57 -19.64 9.45 24.95
N SER A 58 -19.06 8.90 23.85
CA SER A 58 -19.84 8.54 22.66
C SER A 58 -20.56 7.19 22.81
N ARG A 59 -21.56 6.95 21.94
CA ARG A 59 -22.25 5.66 21.82
C ARG A 59 -21.58 4.69 20.84
N VAL A 60 -20.43 5.08 20.25
CA VAL A 60 -19.74 4.31 19.23
C VAL A 60 -19.39 2.92 19.76
N LYS A 61 -19.80 1.88 19.02
CA LYS A 61 -19.50 0.47 19.34
C LYS A 61 -18.52 -0.15 18.34
N PHE A 62 -18.46 0.39 17.13
CA PHE A 62 -17.63 -0.18 16.06
C PHE A 62 -16.98 0.91 15.20
N ILE A 63 -15.72 0.71 14.86
CA ILE A 63 -14.97 1.58 13.94
C ILE A 63 -14.40 0.74 12.80
N ALA A 64 -14.75 1.06 11.56
CA ALA A 64 -14.09 0.52 10.37
C ALA A 64 -13.19 1.59 9.76
N THR A 65 -11.90 1.31 9.60
CA THR A 65 -11.07 2.19 8.78
C THR A 65 -10.89 1.61 7.39
N ALA A 66 -11.31 2.38 6.37
CA ALA A 66 -11.20 2.02 4.95
C ALA A 66 -9.74 2.18 4.45
N THR A 67 -8.79 1.77 5.28
CA THR A 67 -7.35 1.84 5.04
C THR A 67 -6.66 0.58 5.54
N ILE A 68 -5.44 0.31 5.07
CA ILE A 68 -4.62 -0.79 5.58
C ILE A 68 -3.93 -0.39 6.88
N GLY A 69 -3.28 0.79 6.88
CA GLY A 69 -2.67 1.37 8.07
C GLY A 69 -3.74 1.80 9.07
N PHE A 70 -3.46 1.63 10.36
CA PHE A 70 -4.37 1.93 11.46
C PHE A 70 -3.68 2.75 12.58
N ASP A 71 -2.60 3.45 12.25
CA ASP A 71 -1.83 4.27 13.19
C ASP A 71 -2.66 5.40 13.83
N HIS A 72 -3.80 5.74 13.23
CA HIS A 72 -4.78 6.73 13.71
C HIS A 72 -5.84 6.13 14.67
N ILE A 73 -5.78 4.83 14.96
CA ILE A 73 -6.67 4.14 15.91
C ILE A 73 -5.92 3.90 17.21
N ASP A 74 -6.39 4.49 18.30
CA ASP A 74 -5.91 4.17 19.66
C ASP A 74 -6.51 2.85 20.11
N MET A 75 -5.78 1.77 19.84
CA MET A 75 -6.22 0.40 20.12
C MET A 75 -6.43 0.15 21.61
N GLU A 76 -5.57 0.75 22.47
CA GLU A 76 -5.68 0.57 23.92
C GLU A 76 -6.93 1.26 24.47
N TYR A 77 -7.20 2.48 24.01
CA TYR A 77 -8.43 3.16 24.38
C TYR A 77 -9.68 2.43 23.86
N CYS A 78 -9.69 2.01 22.60
CA CYS A 78 -10.81 1.24 22.04
C CYS A 78 -11.11 -0.01 22.87
N LYS A 79 -10.07 -0.75 23.26
CA LYS A 79 -10.19 -1.93 24.11
C LYS A 79 -10.75 -1.60 25.50
N GLN A 80 -10.28 -0.52 26.13
CA GLN A 80 -10.78 -0.07 27.45
C GLN A 80 -12.24 0.39 27.39
N ALA A 81 -12.64 1.06 26.30
CA ALA A 81 -13.99 1.56 26.08
C ALA A 81 -14.98 0.51 25.55
N GLY A 82 -14.50 -0.71 25.23
CA GLY A 82 -15.34 -1.76 24.65
C GLY A 82 -15.74 -1.47 23.20
N ILE A 83 -14.96 -0.66 22.48
CA ILE A 83 -15.17 -0.33 21.07
C ILE A 83 -14.41 -1.33 20.22
N GLU A 84 -15.10 -2.09 19.38
CA GLU A 84 -14.45 -2.94 18.39
C GLU A 84 -14.04 -2.11 17.16
N TRP A 85 -12.96 -2.54 16.51
CA TRP A 85 -12.52 -1.88 15.29
C TRP A 85 -11.91 -2.87 14.29
N THR A 86 -11.88 -2.47 13.02
CA THR A 86 -11.22 -3.22 11.96
C THR A 86 -10.57 -2.28 10.94
N ASN A 87 -9.58 -2.78 10.26
CA ASN A 87 -9.00 -2.16 9.07
C ASN A 87 -9.36 -2.97 7.80
N ALA A 88 -8.81 -2.57 6.64
CA ALA A 88 -9.03 -3.25 5.37
C ALA A 88 -7.74 -3.94 4.86
N PRO A 89 -7.27 -5.02 5.52
CA PRO A 89 -6.00 -5.64 5.18
C PRO A 89 -6.04 -6.26 3.77
N GLY A 90 -5.05 -5.90 2.94
CA GLY A 90 -4.92 -6.45 1.59
C GLY A 90 -5.88 -5.89 0.54
N CYS A 91 -6.73 -4.91 0.86
CA CYS A 91 -7.70 -4.33 -0.06
C CYS A 91 -7.05 -3.84 -1.37
N ASN A 92 -5.84 -3.29 -1.31
CA ASN A 92 -5.10 -2.74 -2.44
C ASN A 92 -3.86 -3.57 -2.83
N SER A 93 -3.72 -4.78 -2.33
CA SER A 93 -2.52 -5.59 -2.57
C SER A 93 -2.29 -5.91 -4.06
N ALA A 94 -3.35 -6.02 -4.85
CA ALA A 94 -3.25 -6.21 -6.29
C ALA A 94 -2.77 -4.93 -7.00
N SER A 95 -3.18 -3.75 -6.52
CA SER A 95 -2.66 -2.46 -7.02
C SER A 95 -1.16 -2.33 -6.84
N VAL A 96 -0.65 -2.69 -5.65
CA VAL A 96 0.80 -2.65 -5.38
C VAL A 96 1.53 -3.67 -6.23
N ALA A 97 0.99 -4.88 -6.40
CA ALA A 97 1.58 -5.88 -7.29
C ALA A 97 1.62 -5.39 -8.75
N GLN A 98 0.57 -4.74 -9.25
CA GLN A 98 0.55 -4.09 -10.56
C GLN A 98 1.63 -3.00 -10.68
N TYR A 99 1.79 -2.17 -9.65
CA TYR A 99 2.85 -1.15 -9.61
C TYR A 99 4.24 -1.78 -9.73
N ILE A 100 4.52 -2.83 -8.96
CA ILE A 100 5.79 -3.57 -9.02
C ILE A 100 5.99 -4.20 -10.41
N GLN A 101 4.97 -4.86 -10.94
CA GLN A 101 4.99 -5.47 -12.27
C GLN A 101 5.37 -4.45 -13.34
N SER A 102 4.67 -3.33 -13.40
CA SER A 102 4.93 -2.25 -14.37
C SER A 102 6.31 -1.63 -14.17
N SER A 103 6.72 -1.41 -12.91
CA SER A 103 8.05 -0.85 -12.59
C SER A 103 9.19 -1.78 -13.04
N LEU A 104 9.04 -3.08 -12.86
CA LEU A 104 10.01 -4.08 -13.32
C LEU A 104 10.09 -4.13 -14.86
N LEU A 105 8.95 -4.02 -15.55
CA LEU A 105 8.89 -3.98 -17.01
C LEU A 105 9.58 -2.73 -17.58
N VAL A 106 9.35 -1.56 -16.99
CA VAL A 106 10.05 -0.33 -17.37
C VAL A 106 11.54 -0.46 -17.10
N TRP A 107 11.91 -0.91 -15.89
CA TRP A 107 13.31 -1.04 -15.50
C TRP A 107 14.09 -2.02 -16.39
N LYS A 108 13.53 -3.21 -16.65
CA LYS A 108 14.19 -4.20 -17.53
C LYS A 108 14.42 -3.67 -18.95
N SER A 109 13.45 -2.91 -19.48
CA SER A 109 13.54 -2.31 -20.80
C SER A 109 14.66 -1.27 -20.87
N VAL A 110 14.71 -0.35 -19.91
CA VAL A 110 15.72 0.72 -19.87
C VAL A 110 17.13 0.17 -19.58
N ARG A 111 17.24 -0.86 -18.74
CA ARG A 111 18.52 -1.46 -18.35
C ARG A 111 18.93 -2.65 -19.22
N ASN A 112 18.14 -2.99 -20.24
CA ASN A 112 18.36 -4.13 -21.13
C ASN A 112 18.60 -5.44 -20.35
N LYS A 113 17.69 -5.76 -19.40
CA LYS A 113 17.78 -6.92 -18.53
C LYS A 113 16.74 -7.99 -18.91
N ARG A 114 17.05 -9.24 -18.59
CA ARG A 114 16.13 -10.37 -18.69
C ARG A 114 15.70 -10.78 -17.29
N LEU A 115 14.42 -10.61 -16.94
CA LEU A 115 13.93 -10.88 -15.59
C LEU A 115 14.10 -12.35 -15.19
N ASN A 116 13.94 -13.29 -16.10
CA ASN A 116 14.10 -14.72 -15.86
C ASN A 116 15.54 -15.16 -15.51
N GLU A 117 16.53 -14.28 -15.67
CA GLU A 117 17.92 -14.52 -15.27
C GLU A 117 18.23 -13.93 -13.89
N LEU A 118 17.28 -13.24 -13.26
CA LEU A 118 17.47 -12.47 -12.02
C LEU A 118 16.83 -13.15 -10.80
N THR A 119 17.42 -12.87 -9.64
CA THR A 119 16.89 -13.27 -8.34
C THR A 119 16.28 -12.08 -7.63
N ILE A 120 15.04 -12.22 -7.15
CA ILE A 120 14.36 -11.21 -6.35
C ILE A 120 14.21 -11.67 -4.89
N GLY A 121 14.57 -10.80 -3.95
CA GLY A 121 14.33 -10.95 -2.52
C GLY A 121 13.08 -10.17 -2.10
N ILE A 122 12.12 -10.84 -1.51
CA ILE A 122 10.87 -10.24 -1.03
C ILE A 122 10.88 -10.25 0.50
N ILE A 123 10.96 -9.05 1.08
CA ILE A 123 10.99 -8.84 2.53
C ILE A 123 9.58 -8.43 2.99
N GLY A 124 8.93 -9.31 3.76
CA GLY A 124 7.52 -9.23 4.10
C GLY A 124 6.64 -9.96 3.07
N VAL A 125 6.11 -11.13 3.45
CA VAL A 125 5.33 -12.03 2.56
C VAL A 125 3.87 -12.08 2.99
N GLY A 126 3.31 -10.91 3.34
CA GLY A 126 1.89 -10.72 3.64
C GLY A 126 1.02 -10.65 2.37
N ASN A 127 -0.08 -9.90 2.44
CA ASN A 127 -1.01 -9.75 1.31
C ASN A 127 -0.35 -9.19 0.04
N VAL A 128 0.55 -8.23 0.19
CA VAL A 128 1.28 -7.62 -0.93
C VAL A 128 2.41 -8.54 -1.40
N GLY A 129 3.34 -8.89 -0.49
CA GLY A 129 4.52 -9.67 -0.86
C GLY A 129 4.19 -11.01 -1.51
N SER A 130 3.10 -11.67 -1.12
CA SER A 130 2.65 -12.91 -1.77
C SER A 130 2.22 -12.68 -3.23
N LYS A 131 1.57 -11.57 -3.54
CA LYS A 131 1.19 -11.21 -4.92
C LYS A 131 2.41 -10.79 -5.75
N VAL A 132 3.37 -10.08 -5.14
CA VAL A 132 4.64 -9.72 -5.79
C VAL A 132 5.47 -10.98 -6.07
N ALA A 133 5.47 -11.97 -5.17
CA ALA A 133 6.10 -13.25 -5.41
C ALA A 133 5.50 -13.97 -6.64
N LYS A 134 4.16 -13.93 -6.78
CA LYS A 134 3.48 -14.48 -7.96
C LYS A 134 3.90 -13.75 -9.24
N VAL A 135 3.90 -12.41 -9.25
CA VAL A 135 4.38 -11.61 -10.39
C VAL A 135 5.81 -11.97 -10.77
N ALA A 136 6.71 -12.10 -9.79
CA ALA A 136 8.09 -12.48 -10.04
C ALA A 136 8.22 -13.90 -10.63
N GLN A 137 7.42 -14.84 -10.13
CA GLN A 137 7.35 -16.21 -10.67
C GLN A 137 6.83 -16.22 -12.10
N ASP A 138 5.82 -15.41 -12.43
CA ASP A 138 5.27 -15.30 -13.78
C ASP A 138 6.29 -14.72 -14.78
N PHE A 139 7.24 -13.88 -14.30
CA PHE A 139 8.40 -13.44 -15.06
C PHE A 139 9.55 -14.46 -15.12
N GLY A 140 9.39 -15.64 -14.52
CA GLY A 140 10.43 -16.69 -14.47
C GLY A 140 11.59 -16.37 -13.53
N MET A 141 11.46 -15.40 -12.62
CA MET A 141 12.53 -15.03 -11.69
C MET A 141 12.72 -16.08 -10.61
N ARG A 142 13.94 -16.22 -10.10
CA ARG A 142 14.20 -16.93 -8.85
C ARG A 142 13.75 -16.04 -7.68
N VAL A 143 12.90 -16.56 -6.78
CA VAL A 143 12.30 -15.82 -5.68
C VAL A 143 12.85 -16.31 -4.35
N LEU A 144 13.40 -15.40 -3.54
CA LEU A 144 13.76 -15.62 -2.14
C LEU A 144 12.79 -14.84 -1.25
N LEU A 145 12.22 -15.51 -0.25
CA LEU A 145 11.21 -14.95 0.64
C LEU A 145 11.79 -14.75 2.04
N ASN A 146 11.53 -13.59 2.65
CA ASN A 146 11.86 -13.31 4.04
C ASN A 146 10.64 -12.79 4.78
N ASP A 147 10.25 -13.46 5.86
CA ASP A 147 9.17 -13.02 6.76
C ASP A 147 9.34 -13.72 8.11
N LEU A 148 10.04 -13.09 9.05
CA LEU A 148 10.37 -13.69 10.34
C LEU A 148 9.14 -14.14 11.16
N PRO A 149 8.03 -13.39 11.23
CA PRO A 149 6.80 -13.88 11.88
C PRO A 149 6.22 -15.14 11.25
N ARG A 150 6.21 -15.20 9.91
CA ARG A 150 5.71 -16.38 9.18
C ARG A 150 6.66 -17.56 9.27
N GLU A 151 7.96 -17.32 9.14
CA GLU A 151 8.99 -18.35 9.30
C GLU A 151 8.84 -19.06 10.66
N LYS A 152 8.65 -18.30 11.74
CA LYS A 152 8.42 -18.87 13.07
C LYS A 152 7.14 -19.72 13.14
N LYS A 153 6.12 -19.37 12.40
CA LYS A 153 4.81 -20.05 12.40
C LYS A 153 4.75 -21.25 11.46
N GLU A 154 5.38 -21.12 10.29
CA GLU A 154 5.22 -22.03 9.15
C GLU A 154 6.45 -22.93 8.91
N GLY A 155 7.57 -22.66 9.62
CA GLY A 155 8.86 -23.34 9.41
C GLY A 155 9.78 -22.59 8.47
N ALA A 156 11.09 -22.84 8.59
CA ALA A 156 12.13 -22.10 7.86
C ALA A 156 12.31 -22.54 6.39
N GLU A 157 11.77 -23.68 5.98
CA GLU A 157 12.05 -24.28 4.66
C GLU A 157 11.73 -23.36 3.46
N ARG A 158 10.74 -22.49 3.62
CA ARG A 158 10.26 -21.59 2.56
C ARG A 158 10.88 -20.20 2.63
N PHE A 159 11.61 -19.87 3.70
CA PHE A 159 12.11 -18.55 3.97
C PHE A 159 13.64 -18.51 3.89
N SER A 160 14.16 -17.32 3.63
CA SER A 160 15.58 -17.03 3.55
C SER A 160 15.92 -15.92 4.54
N SER A 161 17.12 -15.96 5.10
CA SER A 161 17.59 -14.89 5.96
C SER A 161 17.85 -13.60 5.17
N LEU A 162 17.93 -12.46 5.85
CA LEU A 162 18.28 -11.18 5.22
C LEU A 162 19.70 -11.21 4.64
N GLU A 163 20.62 -11.90 5.28
CA GLU A 163 22.01 -12.09 4.82
C GLU A 163 22.02 -12.79 3.46
N LYS A 164 21.24 -13.88 3.30
CA LYS A 164 21.13 -14.59 2.04
C LYS A 164 20.52 -13.72 0.94
N ILE A 165 19.50 -12.90 1.27
CA ILE A 165 18.92 -11.94 0.33
C ILE A 165 19.96 -10.89 -0.09
N ALA A 166 20.72 -10.33 0.86
CA ALA A 166 21.78 -9.37 0.60
C ALA A 166 22.90 -9.95 -0.28
N GLU A 167 23.18 -11.24 -0.16
CA GLU A 167 24.22 -11.92 -0.91
C GLU A 167 23.79 -12.28 -2.33
N GLU A 168 22.55 -12.79 -2.52
CA GLU A 168 22.16 -13.47 -3.74
C GLU A 168 21.21 -12.67 -4.66
N CYS A 169 20.55 -11.60 -4.16
CA CYS A 169 19.49 -10.95 -4.92
C CYS A 169 19.98 -9.82 -5.83
N ASP A 170 19.40 -9.75 -7.02
CA ASP A 170 19.56 -8.68 -8.00
C ASP A 170 18.50 -7.58 -7.82
N ILE A 171 17.39 -7.91 -7.15
CA ILE A 171 16.30 -7.01 -6.81
C ILE A 171 15.89 -7.33 -5.39
N ILE A 172 15.69 -6.31 -4.55
CA ILE A 172 15.20 -6.46 -3.16
C ILE A 172 14.01 -5.53 -2.97
N THR A 173 12.87 -6.08 -2.55
CA THR A 173 11.63 -5.33 -2.38
C THR A 173 11.03 -5.50 -0.99
N PHE A 174 10.59 -4.38 -0.40
CA PHE A 174 10.09 -4.33 0.99
C PHE A 174 8.56 -4.18 1.01
N HIS A 175 7.91 -5.09 1.75
CA HIS A 175 6.45 -5.15 1.93
C HIS A 175 6.07 -5.44 3.38
N VAL A 176 6.82 -4.87 4.31
CA VAL A 176 6.63 -5.03 5.75
C VAL A 176 5.81 -3.90 6.36
N PRO A 177 5.07 -4.12 7.45
CA PRO A 177 4.53 -3.04 8.27
C PRO A 177 5.65 -2.28 8.96
N LEU A 178 5.38 -1.04 9.40
CA LEU A 178 6.32 -0.27 10.20
C LEU A 178 6.18 -0.62 11.68
N TYR A 179 7.20 -1.26 12.23
CA TYR A 179 7.35 -1.47 13.67
C TYR A 179 8.60 -0.73 14.15
N LYS A 180 8.40 0.24 15.05
CA LYS A 180 9.51 1.07 15.56
C LYS A 180 10.34 0.34 16.59
N GLU A 181 9.74 -0.62 17.30
CA GLU A 181 10.35 -1.35 18.41
C GLU A 181 9.96 -2.83 18.39
N GLY A 182 10.57 -3.60 19.29
CA GLY A 182 10.24 -5.00 19.50
C GLY A 182 11.00 -5.97 18.62
N LYS A 183 10.69 -7.25 18.78
CA LYS A 183 11.41 -8.37 18.13
C LYS A 183 11.41 -8.29 16.60
N TYR A 184 10.34 -7.75 16.00
CA TYR A 184 10.15 -7.67 14.56
C TYR A 184 10.24 -6.23 14.07
N LYS A 185 11.11 -5.41 14.72
CA LYS A 185 11.36 -4.04 14.31
C LYS A 185 11.70 -3.96 12.84
N THR A 186 11.02 -3.06 12.12
CA THR A 186 11.23 -2.79 10.69
C THR A 186 11.63 -1.35 10.41
N PHE A 187 11.60 -0.48 11.43
CA PHE A 187 12.14 0.87 11.37
C PHE A 187 13.63 0.82 11.06
N HIS A 188 14.04 1.45 9.95
CA HIS A 188 15.41 1.43 9.43
C HIS A 188 15.96 0.00 9.26
N LEU A 189 15.11 -0.92 8.78
CA LEU A 189 15.51 -2.29 8.47
C LEU A 189 16.62 -2.31 7.39
N ALA A 190 16.53 -1.41 6.42
CA ALA A 190 17.59 -1.16 5.45
C ALA A 190 18.35 0.12 5.85
N ASP A 191 19.29 -0.05 6.75
CA ASP A 191 20.25 0.94 7.22
C ASP A 191 21.60 0.84 6.50
N GLU A 192 22.60 1.59 6.96
CA GLU A 192 23.95 1.57 6.38
C GLU A 192 24.58 0.16 6.45
N VAL A 193 24.34 -0.59 7.54
CA VAL A 193 24.90 -1.94 7.72
C VAL A 193 24.29 -2.89 6.68
N PHE A 194 22.97 -2.80 6.45
CA PHE A 194 22.32 -3.57 5.40
C PHE A 194 22.92 -3.27 4.03
N PHE A 195 23.08 -2.01 3.64
CA PHE A 195 23.65 -1.67 2.33
C PHE A 195 25.10 -2.11 2.19
N GLN A 196 25.90 -2.06 3.26
CA GLN A 196 27.28 -2.57 3.26
C GLN A 196 27.36 -4.10 3.11
N SER A 197 26.33 -4.83 3.52
CA SER A 197 26.28 -6.29 3.41
C SER A 197 25.97 -6.80 1.98
N LEU A 198 25.50 -5.95 1.09
CA LEU A 198 25.13 -6.32 -0.28
C LEU A 198 26.34 -6.83 -1.08
N LYS A 199 26.24 -8.00 -1.70
CA LYS A 199 27.29 -8.58 -2.57
C LYS A 199 27.03 -8.35 -4.05
N ARG A 200 25.80 -8.11 -4.43
CA ARG A 200 25.39 -7.69 -5.77
C ARG A 200 24.99 -6.21 -5.70
N LYS A 201 24.81 -5.59 -6.83
CA LYS A 201 24.30 -4.20 -6.90
C LYS A 201 22.81 -4.24 -7.20
N PRO A 202 21.96 -4.59 -6.21
CA PRO A 202 20.55 -4.81 -6.48
C PRO A 202 19.82 -3.52 -6.82
N VAL A 203 18.64 -3.66 -7.42
CA VAL A 203 17.61 -2.63 -7.39
C VAL A 203 16.91 -2.71 -6.04
N ILE A 204 16.72 -1.58 -5.40
CA ILE A 204 15.95 -1.46 -4.14
C ILE A 204 14.57 -0.92 -4.42
N ILE A 205 13.54 -1.60 -3.94
CA ILE A 205 12.14 -1.21 -4.14
C ILE A 205 11.45 -1.07 -2.77
N ASN A 206 10.83 0.08 -2.52
CA ASN A 206 10.02 0.28 -1.32
C ASN A 206 8.64 0.84 -1.66
N THR A 207 7.61 0.04 -1.36
CA THR A 207 6.19 0.39 -1.48
C THR A 207 5.44 0.14 -0.17
N SER A 208 6.17 0.06 0.95
CA SER A 208 5.61 -0.26 2.28
C SER A 208 5.44 0.98 3.17
N ARG A 209 6.51 1.43 3.82
CA ARG A 209 6.61 2.68 4.61
C ARG A 209 7.99 3.28 4.39
N GLY A 210 8.08 4.60 4.33
CA GLY A 210 9.33 5.32 4.10
C GLY A 210 10.40 4.94 5.11
N GLU A 211 10.04 4.94 6.38
CA GLU A 211 10.95 4.68 7.50
C GLU A 211 11.47 3.23 7.60
N VAL A 212 11.06 2.35 6.69
CA VAL A 212 11.67 1.00 6.57
C VAL A 212 13.09 1.10 6.01
N ILE A 213 13.34 2.09 5.17
CA ILE A 213 14.67 2.37 4.61
C ILE A 213 15.15 3.72 5.14
N GLN A 214 16.32 3.75 5.73
CA GLN A 214 16.95 4.98 6.14
C GLN A 214 17.37 5.81 4.92
N THR A 215 16.81 7.00 4.78
CA THR A 215 16.99 7.88 3.60
C THR A 215 18.46 8.17 3.31
N ASP A 216 19.25 8.56 4.34
CA ASP A 216 20.67 8.89 4.16
C ASP A 216 21.50 7.67 3.73
N ALA A 217 21.18 6.49 4.28
CA ALA A 217 21.84 5.25 3.90
C ALA A 217 21.55 4.85 2.46
N LEU A 218 20.31 4.99 2.01
CA LEU A 218 19.90 4.74 0.63
C LEU A 218 20.59 5.71 -0.33
N LEU A 219 20.63 7.00 0.01
CA LEU A 219 21.28 8.03 -0.79
C LEU A 219 22.80 7.77 -0.91
N LYS A 220 23.43 7.39 0.20
CA LYS A 220 24.84 6.97 0.21
C LYS A 220 25.09 5.74 -0.64
N ALA A 221 24.22 4.75 -0.58
CA ALA A 221 24.31 3.52 -1.38
C ALA A 221 24.18 3.79 -2.90
N LEU A 222 23.28 4.70 -3.30
CA LEU A 222 23.16 5.16 -4.68
C LEU A 222 24.44 5.90 -5.14
N ASN A 223 24.92 6.85 -4.34
CA ASN A 223 26.11 7.65 -4.66
C ASN A 223 27.37 6.80 -4.79
N SER A 224 27.55 5.80 -3.92
CA SER A 224 28.70 4.89 -3.91
C SER A 224 28.53 3.67 -4.84
N ARG A 225 27.40 3.60 -5.57
CA ARG A 225 27.08 2.48 -6.48
C ARG A 225 27.08 1.11 -5.81
N MET A 226 26.71 1.05 -4.54
CA MET A 226 26.42 -0.21 -3.83
C MET A 226 25.13 -0.86 -4.33
N ILE A 227 24.20 -0.05 -4.84
CA ILE A 227 22.98 -0.47 -5.52
C ILE A 227 22.95 0.09 -6.95
N SER A 228 22.20 -0.55 -7.84
CA SER A 228 22.10 -0.11 -9.22
C SER A 228 21.08 0.99 -9.42
N ASP A 229 19.91 0.84 -8.78
CA ASP A 229 18.77 1.74 -8.91
C ASP A 229 17.89 1.68 -7.65
N ALA A 230 17.01 2.67 -7.49
CA ALA A 230 15.96 2.69 -6.47
C ALA A 230 14.60 3.00 -7.08
N ILE A 231 13.56 2.26 -6.67
CA ILE A 231 12.16 2.48 -7.02
C ILE A 231 11.42 2.72 -5.71
N ILE A 232 11.00 3.96 -5.47
CA ILE A 232 10.52 4.42 -4.19
C ILE A 232 9.13 5.05 -4.36
N ASP A 233 8.14 4.47 -3.69
CA ASP A 233 6.77 5.01 -3.63
C ASP A 233 6.48 5.69 -2.29
N VAL A 234 7.22 5.32 -1.25
CA VAL A 234 7.03 5.80 0.14
C VAL A 234 8.32 6.39 0.69
N TRP A 235 8.21 7.47 1.45
CA TRP A 235 9.36 8.30 1.83
C TRP A 235 9.36 8.58 3.32
N GLU A 236 10.53 8.77 3.91
CA GLU A 236 10.60 9.40 5.23
C GLU A 236 10.12 10.85 5.12
N HIS A 237 9.44 11.33 6.15
CA HIS A 237 8.95 12.71 6.28
C HIS A 237 7.93 13.17 5.22
N GLU A 238 7.12 12.24 4.67
CA GLU A 238 6.03 12.66 3.78
C GLU A 238 5.14 13.73 4.42
N PRO A 239 4.78 14.80 3.69
CA PRO A 239 5.02 15.06 2.26
C PRO A 239 6.33 15.81 1.95
N GLU A 240 7.13 16.22 2.96
CA GLU A 240 8.39 16.97 2.81
C GLU A 240 9.54 16.00 2.52
N ILE A 241 9.50 15.35 1.37
CA ILE A 241 10.43 14.29 0.97
C ILE A 241 11.82 14.82 0.62
N ASN A 242 12.85 13.97 0.77
CA ASN A 242 14.21 14.31 0.38
C ASN A 242 14.33 14.43 -1.15
N ARG A 243 14.59 15.65 -1.65
CA ARG A 243 14.65 15.95 -3.09
C ARG A 243 15.85 15.35 -3.78
N ASP A 244 17.01 15.29 -3.11
CA ASP A 244 18.21 14.67 -3.67
C ASP A 244 18.00 13.18 -3.90
N LEU A 245 17.29 12.50 -2.98
CA LEU A 245 16.92 11.11 -3.16
C LEU A 245 15.93 10.96 -4.33
N LEU A 246 14.89 11.82 -4.39
CA LEU A 246 13.91 11.77 -5.46
C LEU A 246 14.56 11.88 -6.85
N GLU A 247 15.48 12.82 -7.03
CA GLU A 247 16.20 12.99 -8.30
C GLU A 247 17.00 11.75 -8.71
N LYS A 248 17.60 11.06 -7.73
CA LYS A 248 18.43 9.87 -7.97
C LYS A 248 17.65 8.58 -8.13
N THR A 249 16.38 8.54 -7.75
CA THR A 249 15.55 7.34 -7.94
C THR A 249 15.33 7.06 -9.42
N PHE A 250 15.29 5.80 -9.81
CA PHE A 250 14.86 5.38 -11.14
C PHE A 250 13.37 5.69 -11.35
N ILE A 251 12.53 5.30 -10.38
CA ILE A 251 11.11 5.69 -10.27
C ILE A 251 10.88 6.20 -8.85
N GLY A 252 10.31 7.41 -8.72
CA GLY A 252 9.89 7.99 -7.45
C GLY A 252 8.45 8.48 -7.55
N THR A 253 7.53 7.95 -6.74
CA THR A 253 6.09 8.25 -6.83
C THR A 253 5.52 8.71 -5.48
N PRO A 254 4.39 9.47 -5.47
CA PRO A 254 3.89 10.13 -4.27
C PRO A 254 2.97 9.22 -3.43
N HIS A 255 3.47 8.04 -3.02
CA HIS A 255 2.74 7.07 -2.18
C HIS A 255 1.41 6.62 -2.81
N ILE A 256 1.47 6.18 -4.08
CA ILE A 256 0.30 5.82 -4.90
C ILE A 256 0.32 4.37 -5.42
N ALA A 257 1.32 3.56 -5.04
CA ALA A 257 1.41 2.17 -5.49
C ALA A 257 0.12 1.39 -5.22
N GLY A 258 -0.55 1.67 -4.08
CA GLY A 258 -1.83 1.09 -3.70
C GLY A 258 -3.09 1.83 -4.22
N TYR A 259 -2.97 2.83 -5.08
CA TYR A 259 -4.08 3.72 -5.45
C TYR A 259 -4.81 3.26 -6.72
N SER A 260 -5.44 2.09 -6.70
CA SER A 260 -6.44 1.72 -7.72
C SER A 260 -7.86 2.00 -7.23
N ALA A 261 -8.78 2.20 -8.17
CA ALA A 261 -10.21 2.27 -7.86
C ALA A 261 -10.73 0.92 -7.32
N ASP A 262 -10.15 -0.18 -7.78
CA ASP A 262 -10.44 -1.53 -7.29
C ASP A 262 -10.05 -1.68 -5.82
N GLY A 263 -8.85 -1.24 -5.43
CA GLY A 263 -8.40 -1.26 -4.04
C GLY A 263 -9.27 -0.39 -3.14
N LYS A 264 -9.66 0.80 -3.63
CA LYS A 264 -10.58 1.70 -2.91
C LYS A 264 -11.96 1.07 -2.73
N ALA A 265 -12.51 0.43 -3.76
CA ALA A 265 -13.80 -0.28 -3.69
C ALA A 265 -13.75 -1.47 -2.72
N ASN A 266 -12.64 -2.22 -2.73
CA ASN A 266 -12.41 -3.31 -1.78
C ASN A 266 -12.38 -2.81 -0.33
N ALA A 267 -11.68 -1.70 -0.05
CA ALA A 267 -11.63 -1.13 1.30
C ALA A 267 -13.01 -0.70 1.79
N THR A 268 -13.80 -0.06 0.93
CA THR A 268 -15.20 0.31 1.23
C THR A 268 -16.05 -0.91 1.50
N ARG A 269 -15.97 -1.94 0.65
CA ARG A 269 -16.72 -3.21 0.84
C ARG A 269 -16.35 -3.86 2.16
N MET A 270 -15.06 -4.04 2.45
CA MET A 270 -14.60 -4.65 3.69
C MET A 270 -15.08 -3.89 4.94
N SER A 271 -15.13 -2.55 4.87
CA SER A 271 -15.65 -1.73 5.97
C SER A 271 -17.15 -1.97 6.22
N LEU A 272 -17.95 -2.02 5.15
CA LEU A 272 -19.40 -2.28 5.28
C LEU A 272 -19.68 -3.72 5.70
N ASP A 273 -18.96 -4.71 5.14
CA ASP A 273 -19.08 -6.12 5.51
C ASP A 273 -18.80 -6.33 7.00
N ALA A 274 -17.78 -5.64 7.52
CA ALA A 274 -17.44 -5.71 8.95
C ALA A 274 -18.52 -5.10 9.84
N ILE A 275 -19.08 -3.96 9.45
CA ILE A 275 -20.22 -3.34 10.16
C ILE A 275 -21.43 -4.27 10.13
N CYS A 276 -21.78 -4.81 8.96
CA CYS A 276 -22.89 -5.75 8.83
C CYS A 276 -22.71 -6.98 9.73
N LYS A 277 -21.50 -7.52 9.77
CA LYS A 277 -21.15 -8.65 10.62
C LYS A 277 -21.30 -8.32 12.11
N PHE A 278 -20.75 -7.17 12.54
CA PHE A 278 -20.79 -6.76 13.94
C PHE A 278 -22.22 -6.52 14.44
N PHE A 279 -23.02 -5.78 13.66
CA PHE A 279 -24.42 -5.46 14.03
C PHE A 279 -25.43 -6.54 13.60
N GLN A 280 -24.97 -7.66 13.04
CA GLN A 280 -25.81 -8.77 12.57
C GLN A 280 -26.87 -8.34 11.54
N ILE A 281 -26.50 -7.43 10.64
CA ILE A 281 -27.34 -6.90 9.57
C ILE A 281 -27.03 -7.66 8.28
N LYS A 282 -28.08 -8.04 7.55
CA LYS A 282 -27.92 -8.60 6.21
C LYS A 282 -27.55 -7.47 5.23
N GLY A 283 -26.33 -7.48 4.74
CA GLY A 283 -25.89 -6.57 3.68
C GLY A 283 -26.45 -7.04 2.31
N ASP A 284 -27.20 -6.17 1.65
CA ASP A 284 -27.65 -6.35 0.26
C ASP A 284 -27.21 -5.12 -0.54
N TYR A 285 -25.92 -5.06 -0.85
CA TYR A 285 -25.32 -3.94 -1.58
C TYR A 285 -24.18 -4.42 -2.49
N GLU A 286 -23.93 -3.64 -3.51
CA GLU A 286 -22.75 -3.80 -4.38
C GLU A 286 -21.83 -2.59 -4.29
N ILE A 287 -20.52 -2.85 -4.26
CA ILE A 287 -19.49 -1.83 -4.33
C ILE A 287 -18.66 -2.09 -5.58
N ASN A 288 -18.89 -1.29 -6.59
CA ASN A 288 -18.21 -1.41 -7.88
C ASN A 288 -17.35 -0.18 -8.16
N ALA A 289 -16.11 -0.41 -8.58
CA ALA A 289 -15.26 0.66 -9.09
C ALA A 289 -15.74 1.06 -10.50
N PRO A 290 -15.64 2.36 -10.90
CA PRO A 290 -16.02 2.81 -12.23
C PRO A 290 -15.27 2.06 -13.32
N ALA A 291 -15.88 1.88 -14.49
CA ALA A 291 -15.20 1.30 -15.64
C ALA A 291 -13.97 2.15 -16.04
N PRO A 292 -12.91 1.54 -16.60
CA PRO A 292 -11.82 2.31 -17.16
C PRO A 292 -12.31 3.12 -18.39
N VAL A 293 -11.63 4.24 -18.66
CA VAL A 293 -11.97 5.10 -19.81
C VAL A 293 -11.95 4.32 -21.13
N SER A 294 -10.93 3.44 -21.28
CA SER A 294 -10.79 2.54 -22.42
C SER A 294 -10.69 1.10 -21.94
N PRO A 295 -11.80 0.35 -21.88
CA PRO A 295 -11.80 -0.99 -21.30
C PRO A 295 -11.16 -2.05 -22.21
N ILE A 296 -10.94 -1.76 -23.49
CA ILE A 296 -10.30 -2.68 -24.44
C ILE A 296 -8.88 -2.20 -24.70
N ILE A 297 -7.92 -3.09 -24.51
CA ILE A 297 -6.51 -2.85 -24.78
C ILE A 297 -6.07 -3.72 -25.94
N HIS A 298 -5.49 -3.11 -26.95
CA HIS A 298 -4.85 -3.78 -28.07
C HIS A 298 -3.33 -3.76 -27.87
N ALA A 299 -2.71 -4.91 -27.73
CA ALA A 299 -1.28 -5.03 -27.46
C ALA A 299 -0.66 -6.21 -28.22
N LYS A 300 0.64 -6.14 -28.51
CA LYS A 300 1.37 -7.23 -29.18
C LYS A 300 1.68 -8.40 -28.25
N ASN A 301 1.75 -8.13 -26.96
CA ASN A 301 2.05 -9.09 -25.91
C ASN A 301 1.53 -8.58 -24.54
N HIS A 302 1.59 -9.45 -23.52
CA HIS A 302 1.14 -9.12 -22.19
C HIS A 302 1.89 -7.96 -21.53
N GLU A 303 3.20 -7.83 -21.75
CA GLU A 303 4.00 -6.75 -21.17
C GLU A 303 3.57 -5.38 -21.69
N GLU A 304 3.33 -5.27 -23.00
CA GLU A 304 2.78 -4.05 -23.61
C GLU A 304 1.39 -3.72 -23.04
N ALA A 305 0.53 -4.72 -22.87
CA ALA A 305 -0.79 -4.54 -22.28
C ALA A 305 -0.68 -4.00 -20.84
N VAL A 306 0.21 -4.57 -20.02
CA VAL A 306 0.44 -4.11 -18.64
C VAL A 306 0.86 -2.64 -18.61
N LEU A 307 1.79 -2.23 -19.46
CA LEU A 307 2.26 -0.84 -19.51
C LEU A 307 1.24 0.15 -20.11
N GLN A 308 0.32 -0.33 -20.96
CA GLN A 308 -0.82 0.48 -21.40
C GLN A 308 -1.86 0.66 -20.28
N MET A 309 -2.06 -0.33 -19.41
CA MET A 309 -2.95 -0.20 -18.24
C MET A 309 -2.38 0.75 -17.19
N TYR A 310 -1.09 0.66 -16.94
CA TYR A 310 -0.41 1.49 -15.95
C TYR A 310 1.09 1.62 -16.24
N ASN A 311 1.57 2.84 -16.35
CA ASN A 311 2.99 3.15 -16.50
C ASN A 311 3.46 4.11 -15.40
N PRO A 312 4.26 3.65 -14.41
CA PRO A 312 4.69 4.45 -13.27
C PRO A 312 5.66 5.59 -13.63
N THR A 313 6.24 5.59 -14.83
CA THR A 313 7.12 6.68 -15.28
C THR A 313 6.39 8.00 -15.40
N GLU A 314 5.11 8.00 -15.73
CA GLU A 314 4.31 9.22 -15.81
C GLU A 314 4.15 9.88 -14.45
N ASP A 315 3.84 9.09 -13.42
CA ASP A 315 3.69 9.57 -12.04
C ASP A 315 5.03 10.02 -11.48
N SER A 316 6.11 9.28 -11.78
CA SER A 316 7.48 9.62 -11.40
C SER A 316 7.93 10.95 -12.02
N ASN A 317 7.67 11.16 -13.29
CA ASN A 317 8.01 12.41 -13.98
C ASN A 317 7.23 13.59 -13.41
N ARG A 318 5.95 13.41 -13.10
CA ARG A 318 5.13 14.47 -12.46
C ARG A 318 5.69 14.85 -11.10
N LEU A 319 6.02 13.88 -10.24
CA LEU A 319 6.57 14.16 -8.92
C LEU A 319 7.96 14.81 -9.00
N LYS A 320 8.85 14.32 -9.88
CA LYS A 320 10.19 14.90 -10.07
C LYS A 320 10.15 16.34 -10.57
N ASN A 321 9.20 16.65 -11.44
CA ASN A 321 9.03 18.02 -11.96
C ASN A 321 8.38 18.97 -10.95
N GLN A 322 7.55 18.47 -10.04
CA GLN A 322 6.75 19.27 -9.10
C GLN A 322 6.68 18.57 -7.73
N PRO A 323 7.82 18.41 -7.03
CA PRO A 323 7.86 17.68 -5.77
C PRO A 323 7.06 18.35 -4.64
N GLU A 324 6.83 19.67 -4.71
CA GLU A 324 5.97 20.44 -3.80
C GLU A 324 4.48 20.07 -3.90
N LEU A 325 4.08 19.41 -5.00
CA LEU A 325 2.70 18.96 -5.21
C LEU A 325 2.45 17.52 -4.72
N PHE A 326 3.33 16.95 -3.89
CA PHE A 326 3.24 15.56 -3.40
C PHE A 326 1.82 15.20 -2.90
N GLU A 327 1.27 15.99 -1.97
CA GLU A 327 -0.07 15.76 -1.42
C GLU A 327 -1.18 15.91 -2.47
N THR A 328 -1.06 16.85 -3.39
CA THR A 328 -2.04 17.05 -4.47
C THR A 328 -2.01 15.89 -5.47
N LEU A 329 -0.80 15.48 -5.91
CA LEU A 329 -0.63 14.35 -6.82
C LEU A 329 -1.17 13.05 -6.23
N ARG A 330 -1.03 12.87 -4.92
CA ARG A 330 -1.58 11.75 -4.18
C ARG A 330 -3.08 11.87 -3.96
N GLY A 331 -3.55 13.05 -3.51
CA GLY A 331 -4.95 13.29 -3.13
C GLY A 331 -5.91 13.24 -4.31
N ASP A 332 -5.51 13.82 -5.43
CA ASP A 332 -6.29 13.92 -6.67
C ASP A 332 -5.85 12.87 -7.72
N TYR A 333 -5.32 11.74 -7.23
CA TYR A 333 -4.81 10.69 -8.10
C TYR A 333 -5.87 10.19 -9.10
N PRO A 334 -5.55 10.13 -10.40
CA PRO A 334 -6.49 9.77 -11.45
C PRO A 334 -6.99 8.32 -11.31
N LEU A 335 -8.07 8.02 -12.04
CA LEU A 335 -8.65 6.68 -12.08
C LEU A 335 -7.63 5.68 -12.64
N ARG A 336 -7.12 4.80 -11.77
CA ARG A 336 -6.35 3.61 -12.15
C ARG A 336 -7.17 2.37 -11.85
N ARG A 337 -7.20 1.44 -12.78
CA ARG A 337 -7.88 0.16 -12.63
C ARG A 337 -6.88 -0.99 -12.69
N GLU A 338 -7.22 -2.09 -12.02
CA GLU A 338 -6.44 -3.33 -12.07
C GLU A 338 -6.78 -4.13 -13.35
N GLU A 339 -5.90 -5.06 -13.74
CA GLU A 339 -5.97 -5.83 -15.00
C GLU A 339 -7.34 -6.43 -15.27
N LYS A 340 -8.00 -6.97 -14.24
CA LYS A 340 -9.36 -7.58 -14.37
C LYS A 340 -10.44 -6.64 -14.88
N ALA A 341 -10.20 -5.32 -14.92
CA ALA A 341 -11.13 -4.34 -15.44
C ALA A 341 -11.02 -4.16 -16.98
N TYR A 342 -10.06 -4.81 -17.61
CA TYR A 342 -9.76 -4.66 -19.02
C TYR A 342 -9.97 -5.96 -19.81
N ILE A 343 -10.30 -5.79 -21.10
CA ILE A 343 -10.33 -6.85 -22.10
C ILE A 343 -9.08 -6.69 -22.96
N ILE A 344 -8.14 -7.64 -22.87
CA ILE A 344 -6.90 -7.59 -23.64
C ILE A 344 -7.09 -8.36 -24.94
N LYS A 345 -6.73 -7.73 -26.07
CA LYS A 345 -6.71 -8.32 -27.41
C LYS A 345 -5.29 -8.29 -27.97
N TYR A 346 -4.77 -9.46 -28.31
CA TYR A 346 -3.46 -9.65 -28.92
C TYR A 346 -3.55 -9.78 -30.44
#